data_5a3aa490fc01c504abdae2fdd38b2ff4
#
_entry.id   5a3aa490fc01c504abdae2fdd38b2ff4
#
_cell.length_a   1.000
_cell.length_b   1.000
_cell.length_c   1.000
_cell.angle_alpha   90.00
_cell.angle_beta   90.00
_cell.angle_gamma   90.00
#
_symmetry.space_group_name_H-M   'P 1'
#
loop_
_entity.id
_entity.type
_entity.pdbx_description
1 polymer ?
#
loop_
_entity_poly.entity_id
_entity_poly.type
_entity_poly.pdbx_seq_one_letter_code
_entity_poly.pdbx_strand_id
1 'polypeptide(L)'
;MLETPLILLGLVVITALAFDFINGFHDTANAIATCISTRALSIRSAIVMAAGLNFVGALVSTHVATMIGKGIVDPGFVSQTVVLSALIGAIFWDLVTWRYGIPSSSSHAIIGGIIGAVIASRGIGVLKWGGISKILAAIVISPVAGTFIAFLLMVGIFWIFRGYHPSTLNRGFRKLQILSGAVMAFSHGLNDAQKSMGVITMALVSYGVIQTFYIPIWVILSCAAAMAFGTAVGGWRIIKTVGSDFVKLQPVHGFCAETSSAGVILTASALGIPISTTHVITSAILGVGLSQGRRKVNWIVGARIVWAWVLTIPSSAVASYIAYRLLAPTMG
;
A
#
# COMPACT_ATOMS: atom_id res chain seq x y z
N MET A 1 13.28 -35.57 8.89
CA MET A 1 13.83 -34.21 9.12
C MET A 1 13.67 -33.24 7.89
N LEU A 2 13.39 -33.74 6.68
CA LEU A 2 13.15 -32.88 5.49
C LEU A 2 11.73 -32.33 5.39
N GLU A 3 10.76 -32.85 6.12
CA GLU A 3 9.34 -32.44 6.03
C GLU A 3 9.04 -31.14 6.78
N THR A 4 9.67 -30.91 7.94
CA THR A 4 9.43 -29.72 8.76
C THR A 4 9.79 -28.40 8.06
N PRO A 5 10.96 -28.30 7.36
CA PRO A 5 11.30 -27.07 6.64
C PRO A 5 10.37 -26.78 5.45
N LEU A 6 9.85 -27.79 4.75
CA LEU A 6 8.92 -27.62 3.64
C LEU A 6 7.55 -27.16 4.12
N ILE A 7 7.07 -27.71 5.25
CA ILE A 7 5.83 -27.26 5.90
C ILE A 7 5.94 -25.78 6.29
N LEU A 8 7.08 -25.37 6.83
CA LEU A 8 7.32 -23.99 7.22
C LEU A 8 7.33 -23.05 6.02
N LEU A 9 7.94 -23.45 4.89
CA LEU A 9 7.88 -22.69 3.65
C LEU A 9 6.42 -22.56 3.16
N GLY A 10 5.63 -23.63 3.18
CA GLY A 10 4.21 -23.61 2.84
C GLY A 10 3.43 -22.64 3.72
N LEU A 11 3.70 -22.63 5.03
CA LEU A 11 3.08 -21.70 5.97
C LEU A 11 3.46 -20.24 5.67
N VAL A 12 4.73 -19.99 5.33
CA VAL A 12 5.18 -18.64 4.91
C VAL A 12 4.44 -18.17 3.67
N VAL A 13 4.31 -19.02 2.64
CA VAL A 13 3.59 -18.67 1.41
C VAL A 13 2.12 -18.37 1.70
N ILE A 14 1.44 -19.21 2.48
CA ILE A 14 0.03 -18.99 2.87
C ILE A 14 -0.12 -17.70 3.66
N THR A 15 0.77 -17.43 4.61
CA THR A 15 0.74 -16.20 5.42
C THR A 15 1.02 -14.96 4.57
N ALA A 16 1.91 -15.05 3.57
CA ALA A 16 2.17 -13.96 2.64
C ALA A 16 0.97 -13.66 1.73
N LEU A 17 0.26 -14.68 1.27
CA LEU A 17 -0.99 -14.51 0.52
C LEU A 17 -2.11 -13.96 1.42
N ALA A 18 -2.17 -14.37 2.68
CA ALA A 18 -3.07 -13.79 3.66
C ALA A 18 -2.76 -12.30 3.93
N PHE A 19 -1.48 -11.94 4.04
CA PHE A 19 -1.06 -10.55 4.12
C PHE A 19 -1.52 -9.74 2.89
N ASP A 20 -1.37 -10.31 1.68
CA ASP A 20 -1.77 -9.63 0.44
C ASP A 20 -3.29 -9.48 0.33
N PHE A 21 -4.04 -10.48 0.77
CA PHE A 21 -5.50 -10.39 0.91
C PHE A 21 -5.91 -9.30 1.91
N ILE A 22 -5.25 -9.25 3.07
CA ILE A 22 -5.47 -8.21 4.10
C ILE A 22 -5.12 -6.83 3.56
N ASN A 23 -3.98 -6.68 2.89
CA ASN A 23 -3.61 -5.47 2.19
C ASN A 23 -4.69 -5.05 1.18
N GLY A 24 -5.22 -5.99 0.39
CA GLY A 24 -6.30 -5.76 -0.56
C GLY A 24 -7.53 -5.13 0.08
N PHE A 25 -8.05 -5.68 1.18
CA PHE A 25 -9.24 -5.09 1.83
C PHE A 25 -8.92 -3.87 2.69
N HIS A 26 -7.75 -3.80 3.28
CA HIS A 26 -7.30 -2.64 4.06
C HIS A 26 -7.16 -1.41 3.16
N ASP A 27 -6.49 -1.57 2.03
CA ASP A 27 -6.12 -0.48 1.13
C ASP A 27 -7.11 -0.26 -0.03
N THR A 28 -8.22 -1.01 -0.09
CA THR A 28 -9.33 -0.76 -1.03
C THR A 28 -9.76 0.71 -1.04
N ALA A 29 -9.74 1.36 0.13
CA ALA A 29 -10.08 2.77 0.27
C ALA A 29 -9.23 3.67 -0.62
N ASN A 30 -7.97 3.33 -0.84
CA ASN A 30 -7.04 4.12 -1.64
C ASN A 30 -7.49 4.22 -3.10
N ALA A 31 -8.10 3.16 -3.61
CA ALA A 31 -8.55 3.09 -4.99
C ALA A 31 -9.97 3.63 -5.21
N ILE A 32 -10.88 3.52 -4.23
CA ILE A 32 -12.30 3.76 -4.48
C ILE A 32 -12.99 4.74 -3.52
N ALA A 33 -12.35 5.15 -2.41
CA ALA A 33 -13.02 6.03 -1.42
C ALA A 33 -13.48 7.36 -2.03
N THR A 34 -12.69 7.94 -2.90
CA THR A 34 -12.99 9.17 -3.63
C THR A 34 -14.18 9.00 -4.58
N CYS A 35 -14.18 7.95 -5.42
CA CYS A 35 -15.28 7.64 -6.35
C CYS A 35 -16.61 7.36 -5.62
N ILE A 36 -16.56 6.70 -4.47
CA ILE A 36 -17.76 6.40 -3.66
C ILE A 36 -18.27 7.68 -2.97
N SER A 37 -17.39 8.45 -2.34
CA SER A 37 -17.77 9.66 -1.61
C SER A 37 -18.37 10.74 -2.50
N THR A 38 -17.86 10.89 -3.72
CA THR A 38 -18.37 11.81 -4.73
C THR A 38 -19.59 11.26 -5.49
N ARG A 39 -19.95 10.02 -5.28
CA ARG A 39 -20.98 9.29 -6.02
C ARG A 39 -20.70 9.22 -7.53
N ALA A 40 -19.42 9.20 -7.92
CA ALA A 40 -19.03 8.99 -9.32
C ALA A 40 -19.36 7.56 -9.77
N LEU A 41 -19.17 6.59 -8.88
CA LEU A 41 -19.55 5.18 -9.07
C LEU A 41 -20.44 4.70 -7.93
N SER A 42 -21.26 3.68 -8.23
CA SER A 42 -21.89 2.89 -7.19
C SER A 42 -20.84 2.07 -6.45
N ILE A 43 -21.13 1.69 -5.21
CA ILE A 43 -20.24 0.87 -4.37
C ILE A 43 -19.82 -0.40 -5.09
N ARG A 44 -20.79 -1.14 -5.65
CA ARG A 44 -20.53 -2.41 -6.36
C ARG A 44 -19.65 -2.19 -7.59
N SER A 45 -19.97 -1.18 -8.41
CA SER A 45 -19.19 -0.87 -9.62
C SER A 45 -17.76 -0.47 -9.28
N ALA A 46 -17.57 0.33 -8.21
CA ALA A 46 -16.25 0.74 -7.75
C ALA A 46 -15.40 -0.47 -7.29
N ILE A 47 -16.00 -1.39 -6.53
CA ILE A 47 -15.31 -2.61 -6.06
C ILE A 47 -14.92 -3.51 -7.24
N VAL A 48 -15.85 -3.79 -8.16
CA VAL A 48 -15.57 -4.64 -9.32
C VAL A 48 -14.46 -4.04 -10.19
N MET A 49 -14.54 -2.74 -10.45
CA MET A 49 -13.51 -2.01 -11.19
C MET A 49 -12.16 -2.11 -10.48
N ALA A 50 -12.11 -1.84 -9.18
CA ALA A 50 -10.86 -1.84 -8.43
C ALA A 50 -10.27 -3.24 -8.31
N ALA A 51 -11.06 -4.26 -8.01
CA ALA A 51 -10.58 -5.64 -7.92
C ALA A 51 -9.99 -6.12 -9.25
N GLY A 52 -10.70 -5.88 -10.36
CA GLY A 52 -10.21 -6.25 -11.70
C GLY A 52 -8.94 -5.50 -12.10
N LEU A 53 -8.88 -4.19 -11.84
CA LEU A 53 -7.71 -3.37 -12.21
C LEU A 53 -6.52 -3.57 -11.27
N ASN A 54 -6.74 -3.87 -9.98
CA ASN A 54 -5.68 -4.31 -9.08
C ASN A 54 -5.05 -5.62 -9.57
N PHE A 55 -5.88 -6.59 -9.98
CA PHE A 55 -5.38 -7.83 -10.56
C PHE A 55 -4.52 -7.57 -11.80
N VAL A 56 -5.03 -6.81 -12.78
CA VAL A 56 -4.30 -6.50 -14.01
C VAL A 56 -3.02 -5.71 -13.72
N GLY A 57 -3.07 -4.72 -12.83
CA GLY A 57 -1.91 -3.92 -12.41
C GLY A 57 -0.79 -4.79 -11.82
N ALA A 58 -1.16 -5.76 -10.99
CA ALA A 58 -0.20 -6.68 -10.36
C ALA A 58 0.59 -7.54 -11.35
N LEU A 59 0.10 -7.74 -12.57
CA LEU A 59 0.76 -8.56 -13.60
C LEU A 59 1.83 -7.79 -14.41
N VAL A 60 1.89 -6.46 -14.31
CA VAL A 60 2.64 -5.63 -15.28
C VAL A 60 4.12 -5.51 -14.94
N SER A 61 4.50 -5.53 -13.66
CA SER A 61 5.88 -5.29 -13.22
C SER A 61 6.25 -6.06 -11.97
N THR A 62 7.56 -6.27 -11.77
CA THR A 62 8.14 -6.91 -10.58
C THR A 62 9.28 -6.09 -9.96
N HIS A 63 9.47 -4.83 -10.38
CA HIS A 63 10.59 -4.00 -9.93
C HIS A 63 10.52 -3.69 -8.43
N VAL A 64 9.34 -3.38 -7.90
CA VAL A 64 9.12 -3.11 -6.47
C VAL A 64 9.33 -4.39 -5.64
N ALA A 65 8.90 -5.55 -6.16
CA ALA A 65 9.11 -6.84 -5.50
C ALA A 65 10.60 -7.14 -5.29
N THR A 66 11.44 -6.77 -6.26
CA THR A 66 12.89 -6.92 -6.16
C THR A 66 13.48 -6.06 -5.02
N MET A 67 12.97 -4.83 -4.83
CA MET A 67 13.42 -3.97 -3.73
C MET A 67 13.01 -4.54 -2.36
N ILE A 68 11.79 -5.03 -2.23
CA ILE A 68 11.32 -5.66 -0.98
C ILE A 68 12.11 -6.93 -0.69
N GLY A 69 12.31 -7.79 -1.69
CA GLY A 69 12.88 -9.13 -1.50
C GLY A 69 14.38 -9.17 -1.30
N LYS A 70 15.14 -8.20 -1.79
CA LYS A 70 16.62 -8.16 -1.65
C LYS A 70 17.22 -6.79 -1.36
N GLY A 71 16.40 -5.74 -1.32
CA GLY A 71 16.89 -4.36 -1.09
C GLY A 71 17.01 -3.98 0.39
N ILE A 72 16.30 -4.66 1.30
CA ILE A 72 16.29 -4.40 2.75
C ILE A 72 17.33 -5.25 3.47
N VAL A 73 17.43 -6.51 3.09
CA VAL A 73 18.36 -7.52 3.63
C VAL A 73 18.74 -8.49 2.51
N ASP A 74 19.87 -9.18 2.64
CA ASP A 74 20.22 -10.25 1.71
C ASP A 74 19.41 -11.51 2.06
N PRO A 75 18.72 -12.16 1.09
CA PRO A 75 17.96 -13.38 1.33
C PRO A 75 18.78 -14.50 2.00
N GLY A 76 20.09 -14.54 1.79
CA GLY A 76 20.98 -15.51 2.45
C GLY A 76 21.11 -15.35 3.97
N PHE A 77 20.75 -14.19 4.52
CA PHE A 77 20.69 -13.96 5.97
C PHE A 77 19.32 -14.17 6.59
N VAL A 78 18.31 -14.53 5.77
CA VAL A 78 16.92 -14.63 6.20
C VAL A 78 16.50 -16.08 6.29
N SER A 79 15.96 -16.51 7.44
CA SER A 79 15.33 -17.82 7.60
C SER A 79 13.83 -17.74 7.35
N GLN A 80 13.16 -18.89 7.18
CA GLN A 80 11.70 -18.97 7.06
C GLN A 80 11.01 -18.40 8.30
N THR A 81 11.58 -18.62 9.48
CA THR A 81 11.07 -18.06 10.75
C THR A 81 11.13 -16.53 10.76
N VAL A 82 12.18 -15.92 10.18
CA VAL A 82 12.27 -14.46 10.03
C VAL A 82 11.16 -13.94 9.13
N VAL A 83 10.94 -14.57 7.96
CA VAL A 83 9.89 -14.17 7.02
C VAL A 83 8.50 -14.30 7.64
N LEU A 84 8.23 -15.43 8.29
CA LEU A 84 6.95 -15.66 8.97
C LEU A 84 6.70 -14.62 10.07
N SER A 85 7.71 -14.32 10.87
CA SER A 85 7.61 -13.31 11.93
C SER A 85 7.37 -11.90 11.38
N ALA A 86 8.03 -11.56 10.27
CA ALA A 86 7.82 -10.29 9.57
C ALA A 86 6.37 -10.13 9.09
N LEU A 87 5.81 -11.18 8.50
CA LEU A 87 4.42 -11.22 8.04
C LEU A 87 3.43 -11.12 9.20
N ILE A 88 3.66 -11.85 10.29
CA ILE A 88 2.81 -11.80 11.49
C ILE A 88 2.75 -10.37 12.05
N GLY A 89 3.88 -9.69 12.17
CA GLY A 89 3.91 -8.33 12.69
C GLY A 89 3.24 -7.32 11.76
N ALA A 90 3.40 -7.48 10.45
CA ALA A 90 2.72 -6.64 9.46
C ALA A 90 1.21 -6.86 9.48
N ILE A 91 0.75 -8.12 9.46
CA ILE A 91 -0.67 -8.49 9.53
C ILE A 91 -1.30 -7.95 10.83
N PHE A 92 -0.61 -8.14 11.97
CA PHE A 92 -1.10 -7.64 13.25
C PHE A 92 -1.37 -6.13 13.18
N TRP A 93 -0.42 -5.35 12.67
CA TRP A 93 -0.57 -3.91 12.60
C TRP A 93 -1.68 -3.48 11.62
N ASP A 94 -1.75 -4.11 10.45
CA ASP A 94 -2.79 -3.82 9.46
C ASP A 94 -4.20 -4.13 10.00
N LEU A 95 -4.37 -5.23 10.75
CA LEU A 95 -5.64 -5.58 11.38
C LEU A 95 -6.01 -4.60 12.51
N VAL A 96 -5.05 -4.16 13.31
CA VAL A 96 -5.27 -3.16 14.35
C VAL A 96 -5.76 -1.86 13.72
N THR A 97 -5.04 -1.32 12.74
CA THR A 97 -5.42 -0.06 12.10
C THR A 97 -6.72 -0.16 11.32
N TRP A 98 -6.98 -1.28 10.65
CA TRP A 98 -8.28 -1.56 10.03
C TRP A 98 -9.43 -1.58 11.03
N ARG A 99 -9.22 -2.21 12.20
CA ARG A 99 -10.26 -2.29 13.27
C ARG A 99 -10.72 -0.91 13.72
N TYR A 100 -9.79 0.04 13.76
CA TYR A 100 -10.06 1.43 14.16
C TYR A 100 -10.38 2.37 12.98
N GLY A 101 -10.38 1.87 11.74
CA GLY A 101 -10.64 2.68 10.54
C GLY A 101 -9.56 3.74 10.28
N ILE A 102 -8.33 3.46 10.68
CA ILE A 102 -7.19 4.37 10.54
C ILE A 102 -6.43 4.01 9.26
N PRO A 103 -6.32 4.91 8.27
CA PRO A 103 -5.58 4.64 7.05
C PRO A 103 -4.07 4.64 7.34
N SER A 104 -3.52 3.45 7.55
CA SER A 104 -2.09 3.19 7.70
C SER A 104 -1.50 2.67 6.39
N SER A 105 -0.25 2.24 6.40
CA SER A 105 0.47 1.78 5.23
C SER A 105 0.91 0.33 5.38
N SER A 106 0.31 -0.58 4.62
CA SER A 106 0.75 -1.98 4.54
C SER A 106 2.18 -2.11 4.01
N SER A 107 2.64 -1.15 3.15
CA SER A 107 4.06 -1.10 2.73
C SER A 107 5.00 -0.87 3.90
N HIS A 108 4.66 0.08 4.77
CA HIS A 108 5.47 0.37 5.95
C HIS A 108 5.37 -0.75 6.98
N ALA A 109 4.21 -1.39 7.10
CA ALA A 109 4.02 -2.52 8.00
C ALA A 109 4.92 -3.70 7.65
N ILE A 110 4.99 -4.09 6.37
CA ILE A 110 5.87 -5.20 5.95
C ILE A 110 7.36 -4.83 6.03
N ILE A 111 7.73 -3.58 5.71
CA ILE A 111 9.11 -3.10 5.83
C ILE A 111 9.54 -3.10 7.31
N GLY A 112 8.73 -2.54 8.19
CA GLY A 112 8.95 -2.59 9.64
C GLY A 112 9.03 -4.02 10.15
N GLY A 113 8.13 -4.90 9.66
CA GLY A 113 8.12 -6.32 9.96
C GLY A 113 9.44 -7.02 9.61
N ILE A 114 9.94 -6.82 8.39
CA ILE A 114 11.23 -7.38 7.95
C ILE A 114 12.37 -6.85 8.84
N ILE A 115 12.43 -5.54 9.05
CA ILE A 115 13.48 -4.93 9.90
C ILE A 115 13.45 -5.51 11.31
N GLY A 116 12.28 -5.58 11.95
CA GLY A 116 12.14 -6.08 13.31
C GLY A 116 12.52 -7.55 13.46
N ALA A 117 12.06 -8.41 12.55
CA ALA A 117 12.40 -9.85 12.57
C ALA A 117 13.89 -10.10 12.28
N VAL A 118 14.50 -9.34 11.35
CA VAL A 118 15.93 -9.42 11.04
C VAL A 118 16.78 -8.97 12.24
N ILE A 119 16.42 -7.86 12.88
CA ILE A 119 17.12 -7.38 14.10
C ILE A 119 17.06 -8.45 15.20
N ALA A 120 15.90 -9.09 15.38
CA ALA A 120 15.74 -10.15 16.39
C ALA A 120 16.60 -11.39 16.13
N SER A 121 16.86 -11.71 14.85
CA SER A 121 17.58 -12.93 14.44
C SER A 121 19.08 -12.73 14.27
N ARG A 122 19.52 -11.62 13.67
CA ARG A 122 20.91 -11.40 13.20
C ARG A 122 21.47 -10.04 13.64
N GLY A 123 20.66 -9.20 14.30
CA GLY A 123 21.06 -7.86 14.66
C GLY A 123 20.97 -6.86 13.49
N ILE A 124 21.36 -5.61 13.78
CA ILE A 124 21.23 -4.47 12.86
C ILE A 124 22.27 -4.47 11.72
N GLY A 125 23.38 -5.21 11.88
CA GLY A 125 24.53 -5.18 10.95
C GLY A 125 24.29 -5.81 9.59
N VAL A 126 23.25 -6.65 9.44
CA VAL A 126 22.92 -7.33 8.17
C VAL A 126 21.91 -6.53 7.33
N LEU A 127 21.41 -5.42 7.85
CA LEU A 127 20.47 -4.55 7.15
C LEU A 127 21.17 -3.72 6.06
N LYS A 128 20.56 -3.66 4.88
CA LYS A 128 21.03 -2.85 3.74
C LYS A 128 20.58 -1.39 3.87
N TRP A 129 21.34 -0.59 4.58
CA TRP A 129 20.99 0.81 4.84
C TRP A 129 20.80 1.65 3.58
N GLY A 130 21.50 1.33 2.48
CA GLY A 130 21.30 2.00 1.19
C GLY A 130 19.91 1.75 0.58
N GLY A 131 19.32 0.59 0.78
CA GLY A 131 17.95 0.30 0.38
C GLY A 131 16.94 0.94 1.33
N ILE A 132 17.18 0.80 2.64
CA ILE A 132 16.32 1.38 3.68
C ILE A 132 16.26 2.91 3.56
N SER A 133 17.37 3.59 3.34
CA SER A 133 17.40 5.05 3.17
C SER A 133 16.59 5.53 1.97
N LYS A 134 16.60 4.80 0.84
CA LYS A 134 15.75 5.08 -0.33
C LYS A 134 14.27 4.97 0.02
N ILE A 135 13.91 3.93 0.77
CA ILE A 135 12.52 3.72 1.24
C ILE A 135 12.10 4.86 2.18
N LEU A 136 12.94 5.20 3.17
CA LEU A 136 12.66 6.29 4.11
C LEU A 136 12.53 7.65 3.40
N ALA A 137 13.38 7.92 2.40
CA ALA A 137 13.25 9.11 1.57
C ALA A 137 11.91 9.13 0.81
N ALA A 138 11.52 8.00 0.23
CA ALA A 138 10.25 7.86 -0.49
C ALA A 138 9.03 8.05 0.42
N ILE A 139 9.11 7.64 1.69
CA ILE A 139 8.07 7.86 2.71
C ILE A 139 7.77 9.34 2.91
N VAL A 140 8.78 10.19 2.82
CA VAL A 140 8.63 11.65 2.97
C VAL A 140 8.30 12.32 1.63
N ILE A 141 9.01 11.95 0.57
CA ILE A 141 8.88 12.61 -0.73
C ILE A 141 7.51 12.33 -1.37
N SER A 142 7.00 11.10 -1.28
CA SER A 142 5.77 10.74 -1.98
C SER A 142 4.52 11.47 -1.47
N PRO A 143 4.26 11.65 -0.16
CA PRO A 143 3.13 12.43 0.30
C PRO A 143 3.29 13.93 0.02
N VAL A 144 4.50 14.47 0.08
CA VAL A 144 4.77 15.87 -0.30
C VAL A 144 4.45 16.08 -1.78
N ALA A 145 4.95 15.20 -2.65
CA ALA A 145 4.65 15.25 -4.08
C ALA A 145 3.14 15.09 -4.34
N GLY A 146 2.48 14.14 -3.70
CA GLY A 146 1.02 13.94 -3.81
C GLY A 146 0.23 15.19 -3.43
N THR A 147 0.56 15.81 -2.29
CA THR A 147 -0.08 17.05 -1.84
C THR A 147 0.13 18.20 -2.85
N PHE A 148 1.38 18.42 -3.26
CA PHE A 148 1.74 19.54 -4.10
C PHE A 148 1.16 19.43 -5.52
N ILE A 149 1.27 18.25 -6.14
CA ILE A 149 0.73 18.02 -7.49
C ILE A 149 -0.79 18.13 -7.48
N ALA A 150 -1.47 17.55 -6.49
CA ALA A 150 -2.93 17.64 -6.37
C ALA A 150 -3.40 19.08 -6.12
N PHE A 151 -2.70 19.83 -5.29
CA PHE A 151 -2.98 21.25 -5.06
C PHE A 151 -2.84 22.06 -6.36
N LEU A 152 -1.72 21.92 -7.06
CA LEU A 152 -1.48 22.65 -8.32
C LEU A 152 -2.48 22.26 -9.42
N LEU A 153 -2.79 20.98 -9.55
CA LEU A 153 -3.76 20.50 -10.53
C LEU A 153 -5.14 21.10 -10.23
N MET A 154 -5.55 21.14 -8.96
CA MET A 154 -6.84 21.71 -8.57
C MET A 154 -6.89 23.23 -8.82
N VAL A 155 -5.83 23.95 -8.48
CA VAL A 155 -5.72 25.41 -8.77
C VAL A 155 -5.76 25.66 -10.28
N GLY A 156 -5.04 24.87 -11.07
CA GLY A 156 -5.06 24.96 -12.53
C GLY A 156 -6.47 24.74 -13.11
N ILE A 157 -7.19 23.74 -12.64
CA ILE A 157 -8.56 23.46 -13.06
C ILE A 157 -9.49 24.63 -12.68
N PHE A 158 -9.39 25.18 -11.47
CA PHE A 158 -10.17 26.36 -11.07
C PHE A 158 -9.89 27.56 -11.99
N TRP A 159 -8.64 27.74 -12.38
CA TRP A 159 -8.25 28.87 -13.23
C TRP A 159 -8.79 28.73 -14.66
N ILE A 160 -8.64 27.54 -15.25
CA ILE A 160 -9.11 27.22 -16.61
C ILE A 160 -10.63 27.29 -16.69
N PHE A 161 -11.34 26.76 -15.70
CA PHE A 161 -12.80 26.63 -15.72
C PHE A 161 -13.54 27.67 -14.86
N ARG A 162 -12.90 28.77 -14.49
CA ARG A 162 -13.48 29.84 -13.65
C ARG A 162 -14.79 30.44 -14.15
N GLY A 163 -15.04 30.35 -15.46
CA GLY A 163 -16.26 30.85 -16.09
C GLY A 163 -17.40 29.83 -16.14
N TYR A 164 -17.18 28.59 -15.71
CA TYR A 164 -18.19 27.55 -15.77
C TYR A 164 -18.95 27.41 -14.45
N HIS A 165 -20.25 27.10 -14.57
CA HIS A 165 -21.07 26.86 -13.37
C HIS A 165 -20.60 25.55 -12.67
N PRO A 166 -20.45 25.52 -11.33
CA PRO A 166 -19.93 24.36 -10.60
C PRO A 166 -20.67 23.05 -10.86
N SER A 167 -21.99 23.08 -11.08
CA SER A 167 -22.77 21.86 -11.37
C SER A 167 -22.44 21.25 -12.74
N THR A 168 -22.19 22.09 -13.75
CA THR A 168 -21.78 21.66 -15.09
C THR A 168 -20.40 21.06 -15.06
N LEU A 169 -19.48 21.70 -14.35
CA LEU A 169 -18.12 21.23 -14.14
C LEU A 169 -18.11 19.84 -13.48
N ASN A 170 -18.81 19.71 -12.36
CA ASN A 170 -18.88 18.44 -11.64
C ASN A 170 -19.53 17.31 -12.45
N ARG A 171 -20.48 17.60 -13.33
CA ARG A 171 -21.07 16.60 -14.22
C ARG A 171 -20.06 16.07 -15.23
N GLY A 172 -19.23 16.95 -15.83
CA GLY A 172 -18.14 16.56 -16.72
C GLY A 172 -17.07 15.76 -15.99
N PHE A 173 -16.61 16.28 -14.86
CA PHE A 173 -15.56 15.63 -14.06
C PHE A 173 -15.99 14.31 -13.42
N ARG A 174 -17.28 14.02 -13.25
CA ARG A 174 -17.73 12.70 -12.81
C ARG A 174 -17.26 11.57 -13.75
N LYS A 175 -17.33 11.79 -15.09
CA LYS A 175 -16.85 10.80 -16.07
C LYS A 175 -15.33 10.68 -16.05
N LEU A 176 -14.61 11.81 -15.98
CA LEU A 176 -13.16 11.83 -15.88
C LEU A 176 -12.67 11.18 -14.57
N GLN A 177 -13.42 11.34 -13.49
CA GLN A 177 -13.12 10.72 -12.21
C GLN A 177 -13.25 9.19 -12.27
N ILE A 178 -14.17 8.63 -13.03
CA ILE A 178 -14.23 7.18 -13.25
C ILE A 178 -12.94 6.69 -13.91
N LEU A 179 -12.45 7.42 -14.89
CA LEU A 179 -11.19 7.10 -15.55
C LEU A 179 -9.98 7.23 -14.61
N SER A 180 -9.87 8.33 -13.87
CA SER A 180 -8.77 8.52 -12.90
C SER A 180 -8.82 7.48 -11.77
N GLY A 181 -10.01 7.12 -11.28
CA GLY A 181 -10.20 6.05 -10.31
C GLY A 181 -9.78 4.68 -10.87
N ALA A 182 -10.06 4.41 -12.14
CA ALA A 182 -9.59 3.21 -12.81
C ALA A 182 -8.05 3.16 -12.89
N VAL A 183 -7.41 4.26 -13.31
CA VAL A 183 -5.94 4.36 -13.34
C VAL A 183 -5.35 4.28 -11.93
N MET A 184 -6.01 4.85 -10.93
CA MET A 184 -5.57 4.75 -9.53
C MET A 184 -5.64 3.30 -9.03
N ALA A 185 -6.72 2.57 -9.32
CA ALA A 185 -6.85 1.16 -8.96
C ALA A 185 -5.77 0.30 -9.64
N PHE A 186 -5.52 0.51 -10.92
CA PHE A 186 -4.44 -0.15 -11.65
C PHE A 186 -3.07 0.14 -11.02
N SER A 187 -2.78 1.42 -10.73
CA SER A 187 -1.51 1.85 -10.12
C SER A 187 -1.31 1.26 -8.72
N HIS A 188 -2.41 1.13 -7.96
CA HIS A 188 -2.41 0.53 -6.64
C HIS A 188 -2.02 -0.95 -6.72
N GLY A 189 -2.67 -1.75 -7.57
CA GLY A 189 -2.33 -3.16 -7.78
C GLY A 189 -0.89 -3.36 -8.28
N LEU A 190 -0.46 -2.49 -9.20
CA LEU A 190 0.91 -2.49 -9.73
C LEU A 190 1.98 -2.27 -8.64
N ASN A 191 1.71 -1.49 -7.60
CA ASN A 191 2.67 -1.25 -6.51
C ASN A 191 2.51 -2.28 -5.39
N ASP A 192 1.27 -2.50 -4.94
CA ASP A 192 0.99 -3.13 -3.66
C ASP A 192 1.10 -4.64 -3.67
N ALA A 193 0.65 -5.34 -4.70
CA ALA A 193 0.79 -6.80 -4.81
C ALA A 193 2.26 -7.25 -4.87
N GLN A 194 3.15 -6.40 -5.35
CA GLN A 194 4.56 -6.71 -5.45
C GLN A 194 5.28 -6.89 -4.10
N LYS A 195 4.71 -6.41 -3.00
CA LYS A 195 5.28 -6.57 -1.65
C LYS A 195 5.29 -8.04 -1.25
N SER A 196 4.14 -8.71 -1.35
CA SER A 196 4.01 -10.14 -1.09
C SER A 196 4.82 -10.97 -2.08
N MET A 197 4.85 -10.60 -3.36
CA MET A 197 5.71 -11.25 -4.36
C MET A 197 7.18 -11.23 -3.94
N GLY A 198 7.68 -10.07 -3.46
CA GLY A 198 9.05 -9.93 -2.97
C GLY A 198 9.33 -10.80 -1.75
N VAL A 199 8.39 -10.84 -0.79
CA VAL A 199 8.52 -11.65 0.44
C VAL A 199 8.48 -13.15 0.15
N ILE A 200 7.55 -13.61 -0.69
CA ILE A 200 7.49 -15.03 -1.09
C ILE A 200 8.77 -15.42 -1.83
N THR A 201 9.23 -14.59 -2.77
CA THR A 201 10.46 -14.88 -3.52
C THR A 201 11.68 -14.89 -2.61
N MET A 202 11.76 -14.00 -1.62
CA MET A 202 12.80 -14.02 -0.60
C MET A 202 12.80 -15.33 0.19
N ALA A 203 11.63 -15.84 0.56
CA ALA A 203 11.48 -17.14 1.23
C ALA A 203 11.91 -18.32 0.34
N LEU A 204 11.54 -18.29 -0.95
CA LEU A 204 11.94 -19.32 -1.92
C LEU A 204 13.47 -19.37 -2.13
N VAL A 205 14.11 -18.19 -2.21
CA VAL A 205 15.58 -18.10 -2.31
C VAL A 205 16.25 -18.58 -1.02
N SER A 206 15.78 -18.13 0.13
CA SER A 206 16.37 -18.50 1.42
C SER A 206 16.20 -19.98 1.76
N TYR A 207 15.16 -20.63 1.23
CA TYR A 207 14.96 -22.08 1.35
C TYR A 207 15.80 -22.87 0.32
N GLY A 208 16.26 -22.24 -0.76
CA GLY A 208 17.01 -22.89 -1.83
C GLY A 208 16.16 -23.51 -2.95
N VAL A 209 14.84 -23.22 -3.00
CA VAL A 209 13.97 -23.66 -4.12
C VAL A 209 14.39 -22.98 -5.42
N ILE A 210 14.80 -21.73 -5.37
CA ILE A 210 15.35 -20.99 -6.50
C ILE A 210 16.73 -20.44 -6.14
N GLN A 211 17.67 -20.56 -7.08
CA GLN A 211 19.07 -20.18 -6.87
C GLN A 211 19.31 -18.67 -7.10
N THR A 212 18.52 -18.06 -7.97
CA THR A 212 18.61 -16.64 -8.31
C THR A 212 17.30 -15.94 -7.98
N PHE A 213 17.36 -14.66 -7.64
CA PHE A 213 16.17 -13.90 -7.30
C PHE A 213 15.41 -13.51 -8.58
N TYR A 214 14.39 -14.26 -8.92
CA TYR A 214 13.38 -13.93 -9.93
C TYR A 214 12.00 -14.28 -9.38
N ILE A 215 10.96 -13.60 -9.85
CA ILE A 215 9.59 -13.81 -9.37
C ILE A 215 8.89 -14.84 -10.25
N PRO A 216 8.59 -16.04 -9.74
CA PRO A 216 7.89 -17.06 -10.52
C PRO A 216 6.48 -16.59 -10.91
N ILE A 217 6.01 -17.02 -12.09
CA ILE A 217 4.68 -16.61 -12.59
C ILE A 217 3.55 -17.00 -11.65
N TRP A 218 3.64 -18.15 -10.98
CA TRP A 218 2.65 -18.59 -10.01
C TRP A 218 2.57 -17.67 -8.79
N VAL A 219 3.69 -17.07 -8.36
CA VAL A 219 3.73 -16.07 -7.28
C VAL A 219 3.02 -14.82 -7.73
N ILE A 220 3.28 -14.34 -8.95
CA ILE A 220 2.60 -13.17 -9.51
C ILE A 220 1.09 -13.39 -9.54
N LEU A 221 0.65 -14.52 -10.10
CA LEU A 221 -0.78 -14.83 -10.24
C LEU A 221 -1.48 -15.01 -8.88
N SER A 222 -0.84 -15.69 -7.93
CA SER A 222 -1.43 -15.91 -6.60
C SER A 222 -1.53 -14.61 -5.78
N CYS A 223 -0.51 -13.75 -5.82
CA CYS A 223 -0.55 -12.43 -5.18
C CYS A 223 -1.59 -11.52 -5.85
N ALA A 224 -1.63 -11.47 -7.19
CA ALA A 224 -2.63 -10.70 -7.92
C ALA A 224 -4.07 -11.13 -7.54
N ALA A 225 -4.30 -12.44 -7.46
CA ALA A 225 -5.59 -12.99 -7.05
C ALA A 225 -5.92 -12.67 -5.58
N ALA A 226 -4.98 -12.88 -4.65
CA ALA A 226 -5.18 -12.60 -3.24
C ALA A 226 -5.54 -11.12 -3.01
N MET A 227 -4.81 -10.20 -3.65
CA MET A 227 -5.07 -8.77 -3.60
C MET A 227 -6.44 -8.39 -4.16
N ALA A 228 -6.80 -8.94 -5.33
CA ALA A 228 -8.10 -8.68 -5.97
C ALA A 228 -9.26 -9.19 -5.11
N PHE A 229 -9.15 -10.37 -4.52
CA PHE A 229 -10.16 -10.92 -3.61
C PHE A 229 -10.26 -10.09 -2.33
N GLY A 230 -9.14 -9.65 -1.75
CA GLY A 230 -9.13 -8.72 -0.62
C GLY A 230 -9.86 -7.42 -0.96
N THR A 231 -9.54 -6.83 -2.11
CA THR A 231 -10.22 -5.62 -2.61
C THR A 231 -11.74 -5.84 -2.76
N ALA A 232 -12.17 -7.01 -3.21
CA ALA A 232 -13.58 -7.34 -3.37
C ALA A 232 -14.35 -7.40 -2.04
N VAL A 233 -13.70 -7.73 -0.94
CA VAL A 233 -14.30 -7.70 0.42
C VAL A 233 -14.54 -6.25 0.88
N GLY A 234 -13.67 -5.33 0.51
CA GLY A 234 -13.78 -3.89 0.79
C GLY A 234 -13.41 -3.48 2.22
N GLY A 235 -12.83 -2.29 2.37
CA GLY A 235 -12.39 -1.69 3.63
C GLY A 235 -13.29 -0.55 4.11
N TRP A 236 -14.56 -0.82 4.39
CA TRP A 236 -15.60 0.20 4.63
C TRP A 236 -15.26 1.26 5.67
N ARG A 237 -14.57 0.87 6.75
CA ARG A 237 -14.18 1.79 7.83
C ARG A 237 -13.18 2.83 7.35
N ILE A 238 -12.18 2.40 6.58
CA ILE A 238 -11.14 3.28 6.03
C ILE A 238 -11.71 4.12 4.88
N ILE A 239 -12.59 3.54 4.05
CA ILE A 239 -13.31 4.28 2.99
C ILE A 239 -14.04 5.49 3.57
N LYS A 240 -14.72 5.33 4.71
CA LYS A 240 -15.41 6.44 5.38
C LYS A 240 -14.43 7.53 5.84
N THR A 241 -13.33 7.14 6.49
CA THR A 241 -12.34 8.08 7.02
C THR A 241 -11.71 8.92 5.89
N VAL A 242 -11.25 8.27 4.82
CA VAL A 242 -10.55 8.93 3.71
C VAL A 242 -11.51 9.69 2.79
N GLY A 243 -12.66 9.08 2.49
CA GLY A 243 -13.60 9.61 1.51
C GLY A 243 -14.56 10.69 2.05
N SER A 244 -14.82 10.73 3.36
CA SER A 244 -15.86 11.60 3.92
C SER A 244 -15.43 12.42 5.13
N ASP A 245 -14.65 11.84 6.05
CA ASP A 245 -14.36 12.45 7.33
C ASP A 245 -13.18 13.42 7.27
N PHE A 246 -12.26 13.25 6.32
CA PHE A 246 -11.05 14.06 6.17
C PHE A 246 -11.28 15.36 5.38
N VAL A 247 -11.80 15.26 4.15
CA VAL A 247 -12.16 16.39 3.27
C VAL A 247 -13.46 16.04 2.56
N LYS A 248 -14.39 17.01 2.48
CA LYS A 248 -15.61 16.84 1.67
C LYS A 248 -15.29 16.97 0.18
N LEU A 249 -15.37 15.87 -0.55
CA LEU A 249 -15.01 15.80 -1.95
C LEU A 249 -16.19 15.98 -2.90
N GLN A 250 -15.92 16.61 -4.04
CA GLN A 250 -16.76 16.66 -5.24
C GLN A 250 -16.04 15.91 -6.38
N PRO A 251 -16.73 15.58 -7.50
CA PRO A 251 -16.09 14.85 -8.60
C PRO A 251 -14.78 15.45 -9.11
N VAL A 252 -14.70 16.78 -9.28
CA VAL A 252 -13.45 17.44 -9.68
C VAL A 252 -12.33 17.24 -8.66
N HIS A 253 -12.65 17.21 -7.36
CA HIS A 253 -11.70 16.98 -6.28
C HIS A 253 -11.17 15.54 -6.32
N GLY A 254 -12.05 14.57 -6.50
CA GLY A 254 -11.69 13.16 -6.65
C GLY A 254 -10.77 12.94 -7.85
N PHE A 255 -11.12 13.51 -9.00
CA PHE A 255 -10.30 13.45 -10.21
C PHE A 255 -8.88 13.99 -9.97
N CYS A 256 -8.72 15.14 -9.31
CA CYS A 256 -7.41 15.72 -9.02
C CYS A 256 -6.60 14.83 -8.07
N ALA A 257 -7.22 14.34 -7.00
CA ALA A 257 -6.55 13.50 -6.03
C ALA A 257 -6.10 12.16 -6.65
N GLU A 258 -6.97 11.49 -7.39
CA GLU A 258 -6.68 10.20 -8.05
C GLU A 258 -5.62 10.35 -9.14
N THR A 259 -5.74 11.36 -10.01
CA THR A 259 -4.77 11.60 -11.10
C THR A 259 -3.37 11.89 -10.55
N SER A 260 -3.28 12.76 -9.54
CA SER A 260 -2.00 13.09 -8.90
C SER A 260 -1.40 11.86 -8.22
N SER A 261 -2.22 11.10 -7.50
CA SER A 261 -1.76 9.90 -6.80
C SER A 261 -1.31 8.82 -7.76
N ALA A 262 -2.08 8.54 -8.80
CA ALA A 262 -1.71 7.57 -9.82
C ALA A 262 -0.38 7.94 -10.49
N GLY A 263 -0.17 9.21 -10.82
CA GLY A 263 1.09 9.70 -11.39
C GLY A 263 2.29 9.44 -10.48
N VAL A 264 2.17 9.74 -9.18
CA VAL A 264 3.23 9.49 -8.19
C VAL A 264 3.50 7.99 -8.02
N ILE A 265 2.43 7.17 -7.91
CA ILE A 265 2.54 5.72 -7.71
C ILE A 265 3.17 5.05 -8.94
N LEU A 266 2.71 5.38 -10.16
CA LEU A 266 3.28 4.84 -11.40
C LEU A 266 4.76 5.18 -11.56
N THR A 267 5.14 6.43 -11.27
CA THR A 267 6.54 6.87 -11.33
C THR A 267 7.40 6.09 -10.33
N ALA A 268 6.97 5.96 -9.08
CA ALA A 268 7.71 5.22 -8.07
C ALA A 268 7.82 3.73 -8.42
N SER A 269 6.73 3.12 -8.94
CA SER A 269 6.73 1.71 -9.35
C SER A 269 7.67 1.46 -10.53
N ALA A 270 7.72 2.38 -11.50
CA ALA A 270 8.67 2.30 -12.62
C ALA A 270 10.14 2.37 -12.15
N LEU A 271 10.40 3.14 -11.10
CA LEU A 271 11.72 3.23 -10.45
C LEU A 271 12.01 2.07 -9.49
N GLY A 272 11.08 1.14 -9.31
CA GLY A 272 11.20 0.03 -8.37
C GLY A 272 11.22 0.45 -6.89
N ILE A 273 10.65 1.62 -6.57
CA ILE A 273 10.63 2.16 -5.20
C ILE A 273 9.30 1.80 -4.56
N PRO A 274 9.27 0.99 -3.48
CA PRO A 274 8.06 0.75 -2.73
C PRO A 274 7.63 2.02 -2.01
N ILE A 275 6.43 2.48 -2.29
CA ILE A 275 5.82 3.63 -1.61
C ILE A 275 4.52 3.23 -0.91
N SER A 276 4.02 4.13 -0.08
CA SER A 276 2.71 3.99 0.52
C SER A 276 1.64 4.62 -0.36
N THR A 277 0.83 3.80 -0.99
CA THR A 277 -0.32 4.25 -1.77
C THR A 277 -1.31 5.03 -0.90
N THR A 278 -1.49 4.59 0.37
CA THR A 278 -2.32 5.30 1.38
C THR A 278 -1.81 6.70 1.68
N HIS A 279 -0.50 6.86 1.86
CA HIS A 279 0.09 8.18 2.10
C HIS A 279 -0.10 9.10 0.90
N VAL A 280 0.12 8.60 -0.31
CA VAL A 280 0.00 9.38 -1.54
C VAL A 280 -1.43 9.86 -1.76
N ILE A 281 -2.43 8.98 -1.72
CA ILE A 281 -3.83 9.38 -1.95
C ILE A 281 -4.36 10.30 -0.84
N THR A 282 -4.03 10.00 0.42
CA THR A 282 -4.50 10.82 1.54
C THR A 282 -3.88 12.23 1.50
N SER A 283 -2.59 12.31 1.15
CA SER A 283 -1.92 13.60 0.99
C SER A 283 -2.37 14.36 -0.26
N ALA A 284 -2.72 13.67 -1.35
CA ALA A 284 -3.35 14.30 -2.51
C ALA A 284 -4.73 14.87 -2.17
N ILE A 285 -5.53 14.15 -1.37
CA ILE A 285 -6.81 14.66 -0.83
C ILE A 285 -6.57 15.89 0.06
N LEU A 286 -5.52 15.89 0.88
CA LEU A 286 -5.10 17.08 1.64
C LEU A 286 -4.79 18.25 0.71
N GLY A 287 -4.00 18.04 -0.35
CA GLY A 287 -3.65 19.05 -1.32
C GLY A 287 -4.86 19.69 -1.99
N VAL A 288 -5.82 18.87 -2.41
CA VAL A 288 -7.11 19.34 -2.93
C VAL A 288 -7.90 20.10 -1.86
N GLY A 289 -7.93 19.63 -0.63
CA GLY A 289 -8.60 20.32 0.49
C GLY A 289 -8.00 21.70 0.77
N LEU A 290 -6.67 21.81 0.73
CA LEU A 290 -5.93 23.06 0.94
C LEU A 290 -6.21 24.09 -0.16
N SER A 291 -6.39 23.66 -1.42
CA SER A 291 -6.75 24.56 -2.53
C SER A 291 -8.12 25.22 -2.35
N GLN A 292 -9.00 24.59 -1.56
CA GLN A 292 -10.32 25.15 -1.19
C GLN A 292 -10.28 26.04 0.07
N GLY A 293 -9.16 25.99 0.81
CA GLY A 293 -8.94 26.72 2.05
C GLY A 293 -8.74 25.80 3.27
N ARG A 294 -7.89 26.23 4.19
CA ARG A 294 -7.50 25.47 5.38
C ARG A 294 -8.68 24.97 6.24
N ARG A 295 -9.81 25.67 6.25
CA ARG A 295 -11.02 25.33 7.00
C ARG A 295 -11.80 24.14 6.40
N LYS A 296 -11.48 23.74 5.18
CA LYS A 296 -12.11 22.58 4.50
C LYS A 296 -11.50 21.25 4.89
N VAL A 297 -10.35 21.26 5.58
CA VAL A 297 -9.64 20.08 6.06
C VAL A 297 -9.99 19.84 7.52
N ASN A 298 -10.34 18.59 7.85
CA ASN A 298 -10.51 18.14 9.23
C ASN A 298 -9.14 17.78 9.82
N TRP A 299 -8.51 18.74 10.47
CA TRP A 299 -7.17 18.59 11.04
C TRP A 299 -7.06 17.57 12.17
N ILE A 300 -8.17 17.26 12.88
CA ILE A 300 -8.19 16.21 13.90
C ILE A 300 -8.00 14.85 13.23
N VAL A 301 -8.71 14.60 12.13
CA VAL A 301 -8.53 13.38 11.33
C VAL A 301 -7.14 13.36 10.71
N GLY A 302 -6.67 14.48 10.15
CA GLY A 302 -5.34 14.61 9.59
C GLY A 302 -4.23 14.27 10.58
N ALA A 303 -4.30 14.80 11.81
CA ALA A 303 -3.33 14.48 12.84
C ALA A 303 -3.34 12.99 13.22
N ARG A 304 -4.51 12.36 13.32
CA ARG A 304 -4.64 10.91 13.57
C ARG A 304 -3.98 10.08 12.47
N ILE A 305 -4.15 10.49 11.22
CA ILE A 305 -3.54 9.84 10.06
C ILE A 305 -2.00 9.94 10.13
N VAL A 306 -1.46 11.13 10.39
CA VAL A 306 0.00 11.34 10.49
C VAL A 306 0.60 10.52 11.63
N TRP A 307 -0.06 10.47 12.81
CA TRP A 307 0.39 9.60 13.89
C TRP A 307 0.41 8.12 13.50
N ALA A 308 -0.61 7.65 12.78
CA ALA A 308 -0.61 6.26 12.28
C ALA A 308 0.58 6.01 11.34
N TRP A 309 0.92 6.96 10.48
CA TRP A 309 2.06 6.84 9.57
C TRP A 309 3.39 6.71 10.33
N VAL A 310 3.60 7.54 11.33
CA VAL A 310 4.83 7.52 12.15
C VAL A 310 4.93 6.21 12.94
N LEU A 311 3.82 5.73 13.49
CA LEU A 311 3.80 4.55 14.36
C LEU A 311 3.86 3.23 13.58
N THR A 312 3.56 3.19 12.28
CA THR A 312 3.44 1.94 11.52
C THR A 312 4.74 1.13 11.52
N ILE A 313 5.87 1.73 11.12
CA ILE A 313 7.16 1.01 11.08
C ILE A 313 7.60 0.55 12.48
N PRO A 314 7.63 1.40 13.53
CA PRO A 314 8.00 0.96 14.87
C PRO A 314 7.10 -0.16 15.41
N SER A 315 5.78 -0.01 15.27
CA SER A 315 4.84 -0.97 15.86
C SER A 315 4.91 -2.34 15.18
N SER A 316 4.98 -2.37 13.83
CA SER A 316 5.15 -3.63 13.10
C SER A 316 6.51 -4.27 13.37
N ALA A 317 7.58 -3.47 13.52
CA ALA A 317 8.91 -3.96 13.85
C ALA A 317 8.95 -4.60 15.24
N VAL A 318 8.35 -3.95 16.25
CA VAL A 318 8.25 -4.51 17.61
C VAL A 318 7.42 -5.79 17.61
N ALA A 319 6.27 -5.79 16.94
CA ALA A 319 5.42 -6.99 16.84
C ALA A 319 6.16 -8.17 16.17
N SER A 320 6.88 -7.90 15.08
CA SER A 320 7.70 -8.92 14.39
C SER A 320 8.89 -9.39 15.22
N TYR A 321 9.55 -8.49 15.95
CA TYR A 321 10.63 -8.84 16.87
C TYR A 321 10.12 -9.82 17.93
N ILE A 322 8.99 -9.52 18.56
CA ILE A 322 8.37 -10.38 19.56
C ILE A 322 7.96 -11.70 18.94
N ALA A 323 7.31 -11.70 17.77
CA ALA A 323 6.93 -12.91 17.05
C ALA A 323 8.14 -13.81 16.77
N TYR A 324 9.26 -13.24 16.33
CA TYR A 324 10.48 -14.00 16.09
C TYR A 324 11.01 -14.64 17.39
N ARG A 325 11.07 -13.87 18.49
CA ARG A 325 11.56 -14.39 19.80
C ARG A 325 10.71 -15.52 20.35
N LEU A 326 9.41 -15.56 20.02
CA LEU A 326 8.49 -16.62 20.42
C LEU A 326 8.59 -17.86 19.49
N LEU A 327 8.80 -17.65 18.18
CA LEU A 327 8.82 -18.75 17.19
C LEU A 327 10.20 -19.41 17.07
N ALA A 328 11.29 -18.68 17.23
CA ALA A 328 12.64 -19.20 17.04
C ALA A 328 12.98 -20.43 17.94
N PRO A 329 12.55 -20.53 19.21
CA PRO A 329 12.82 -21.71 20.03
C PRO A 329 12.11 -22.98 19.56
N THR A 330 10.99 -22.83 18.81
CA THR A 330 10.14 -23.95 18.36
C THR A 330 10.38 -24.36 16.92
N MET A 331 10.97 -23.45 16.10
CA MET A 331 11.11 -23.60 14.63
C MET A 331 12.58 -23.45 14.16
N GLY A 332 13.51 -23.16 15.08
CA GLY A 332 14.94 -22.95 14.81
C GLY A 332 15.77 -24.21 14.84
#